data_cfc4028618a3e3876d4aa4f2500481c4
#
_entry.id   cfc4028618a3e3876d4aa4f2500481c4
#
_cell.length_a   1.000
_cell.length_b   1.000
_cell.length_c   1.000
_cell.angle_alpha   90.00
_cell.angle_beta   90.00
_cell.angle_gamma   90.00
#
_symmetry.space_group_name_H-M   'P 1'
#
loop_
_entity.id
_entity.type
_entity.pdbx_description
1 polymer ?
#
loop_
_entity_poly.entity_id
_entity_poly.type
_entity_poly.pdbx_seq_one_letter_code
_entity_poly.pdbx_strand_id
1 'polypeptide(L)'
;MWDIKTLTPEQFALFERMIYRKTGIRMQPGKITLLSNRIRRRLRQHGLETFEEYYTLLTAGTLKGELEEFIDAITTNETFFFRTEGHFDWFAGEFLNEMAARVVAREHPRSLKLWSAACSSGEEAYTLAICLAEARGKLAGWQLRILGTDISGSSLTAAREARYEGRTLENVSPKRL
;
A
#
# COMPACT_ATOMS: atom_id res chain seq x y z
N MET A 1 5.34 20.33 28.52
CA MET A 1 4.29 19.45 27.95
C MET A 1 3.85 20.09 26.64
N TRP A 2 4.08 19.44 25.51
CA TRP A 2 3.77 20.00 24.18
C TRP A 2 2.24 19.93 23.97
N ASP A 3 1.55 21.03 24.20
CA ASP A 3 0.10 21.13 23.96
C ASP A 3 -0.15 21.61 22.52
N ILE A 4 0.27 20.77 21.54
CA ILE A 4 0.00 21.05 20.12
C ILE A 4 -1.47 20.72 19.87
N LYS A 5 -2.29 21.76 19.69
CA LYS A 5 -3.72 21.65 19.38
C LYS A 5 -3.97 20.86 18.09
N THR A 6 -5.20 20.49 17.85
CA THR A 6 -5.63 19.92 16.55
C THR A 6 -5.51 20.98 15.46
N LEU A 7 -5.24 20.58 14.22
CA LEU A 7 -5.27 21.47 13.05
C LEU A 7 -6.57 22.29 13.04
N THR A 8 -6.49 23.58 12.67
CA THR A 8 -7.68 24.33 12.30
C THR A 8 -8.22 23.85 10.95
N PRO A 9 -9.48 24.15 10.59
CA PRO A 9 -10.01 23.83 9.26
C PRO A 9 -9.16 24.41 8.12
N GLU A 10 -8.63 25.63 8.29
CA GLU A 10 -7.77 26.31 7.30
C GLU A 10 -6.43 25.59 7.13
N GLN A 11 -5.78 25.22 8.25
CA GLN A 11 -4.55 24.43 8.24
C GLN A 11 -4.78 23.06 7.61
N PHE A 12 -5.88 22.39 7.96
CA PHE A 12 -6.26 21.12 7.35
C PHE A 12 -6.40 21.25 5.82
N ALA A 13 -7.06 22.30 5.34
CA ALA A 13 -7.23 22.53 3.90
C ALA A 13 -5.90 22.80 3.18
N LEU A 14 -4.90 23.41 3.86
CA LEU A 14 -3.56 23.59 3.31
C LEU A 14 -2.86 22.24 3.12
N PHE A 15 -2.82 21.40 4.16
CA PHE A 15 -2.23 20.07 4.09
C PHE A 15 -2.98 19.17 3.12
N GLU A 16 -4.32 19.18 3.10
CA GLU A 16 -5.13 18.38 2.17
C GLU A 16 -4.78 18.70 0.71
N ARG A 17 -4.71 19.98 0.35
CA ARG A 17 -4.32 20.38 -1.01
C ARG A 17 -2.90 19.92 -1.37
N MET A 18 -1.96 20.03 -0.44
CA MET A 18 -0.58 19.56 -0.65
C MET A 18 -0.55 18.03 -0.84
N ILE A 19 -1.22 17.29 0.03
CA ILE A 19 -1.34 15.83 -0.05
C ILE A 19 -1.94 15.44 -1.40
N TYR A 20 -3.07 16.02 -1.76
CA TYR A 20 -3.73 15.73 -3.03
C TYR A 20 -2.83 15.98 -4.25
N ARG A 21 -2.13 17.11 -4.28
CA ARG A 21 -1.20 17.45 -5.38
C ARG A 21 -0.04 16.48 -5.50
N LYS A 22 0.43 15.93 -4.40
CA LYS A 22 1.60 15.03 -4.37
C LYS A 22 1.24 13.56 -4.55
N THR A 23 0.03 13.16 -4.13
CA THR A 23 -0.34 11.74 -4.02
C THR A 23 -1.63 11.38 -4.73
N GLY A 24 -2.48 12.34 -5.08
CA GLY A 24 -3.86 12.09 -5.52
C GLY A 24 -4.82 11.69 -4.39
N ILE A 25 -4.35 11.54 -3.16
CA ILE A 25 -5.17 11.14 -2.01
C ILE A 25 -6.01 12.32 -1.54
N ARG A 26 -7.33 12.15 -1.54
CA ARG A 26 -8.26 13.14 -1.00
C ARG A 26 -8.62 12.80 0.45
N MET A 27 -8.38 13.73 1.35
CA MET A 27 -8.73 13.56 2.76
C MET A 27 -10.07 14.23 3.07
N GLN A 28 -10.98 13.45 3.67
CA GLN A 28 -12.28 13.98 4.11
C GLN A 28 -12.11 14.86 5.37
N PRO A 29 -12.92 15.93 5.56
CA PRO A 29 -12.84 16.81 6.72
C PRO A 29 -12.93 16.09 8.08
N GLY A 30 -13.69 15.01 8.16
CA GLY A 30 -13.78 14.18 9.37
C GLY A 30 -12.47 13.50 9.80
N LYS A 31 -11.42 13.57 8.97
CA LYS A 31 -10.09 13.01 9.28
C LYS A 31 -9.10 14.04 9.85
N ILE A 32 -9.56 15.24 10.21
CA ILE A 32 -8.72 16.31 10.76
C ILE A 32 -7.93 15.86 11.99
N THR A 33 -8.56 15.14 12.93
CA THR A 33 -7.90 14.62 14.12
C THR A 33 -6.84 13.59 13.78
N LEU A 34 -7.14 12.68 12.83
CA LEU A 34 -6.18 11.67 12.36
C LEU A 34 -4.94 12.33 11.75
N LEU A 35 -5.15 13.28 10.85
CA LEU A 35 -4.05 14.02 10.20
C LEU A 35 -3.23 14.79 11.24
N SER A 36 -3.90 15.50 12.16
CA SER A 36 -3.23 16.23 13.25
C SER A 36 -2.32 15.31 14.08
N ASN A 37 -2.81 14.13 14.45
CA ASN A 37 -2.03 13.17 15.23
C ASN A 37 -0.79 12.65 14.47
N ARG A 38 -0.94 12.43 13.17
CA ARG A 38 0.16 11.97 12.30
C ARG A 38 1.22 13.06 12.13
N ILE A 39 0.79 14.32 11.88
CA ILE A 39 1.71 15.46 11.77
C ILE A 39 2.41 15.75 13.10
N ARG A 40 1.73 15.66 14.24
CA ARG A 40 2.36 15.86 15.57
C ARG A 40 3.55 14.93 15.81
N ARG A 41 3.51 13.71 15.30
CA ARG A 41 4.66 12.78 15.40
C ARG A 41 5.86 13.34 14.64
N ARG A 42 5.62 13.89 13.45
CA ARG A 42 6.67 14.49 12.62
C ARG A 42 7.21 15.78 13.26
N LEU A 43 6.33 16.64 13.80
CA LEU A 43 6.73 17.83 14.55
C LEU A 43 7.72 17.48 15.66
N ARG A 44 7.41 16.46 16.47
CA ARG A 44 8.30 16.01 17.56
C ARG A 44 9.65 15.53 17.07
N GLN A 45 9.70 14.82 15.95
CA GLN A 45 10.95 14.34 15.36
C GLN A 45 11.87 15.46 14.92
N HIS A 46 11.29 16.59 14.50
CA HIS A 46 12.04 17.75 14.02
C HIS A 46 12.18 18.88 15.06
N GLY A 47 11.66 18.70 16.27
CA GLY A 47 11.69 19.74 17.30
C GLY A 47 10.88 20.97 16.94
N LEU A 48 9.86 20.84 16.08
CA LEU A 48 8.97 21.92 15.66
C LEU A 48 7.77 22.03 16.59
N GLU A 49 7.26 23.25 16.78
CA GLU A 49 6.20 23.54 17.73
C GLU A 49 4.85 23.79 17.05
N THR A 50 4.85 24.17 15.78
CA THR A 50 3.63 24.55 15.06
C THR A 50 3.44 23.79 13.75
N PHE A 51 2.18 23.66 13.33
CA PHE A 51 1.84 23.08 12.03
C PHE A 51 2.30 23.95 10.87
N GLU A 52 2.36 25.27 11.04
CA GLU A 52 2.84 26.23 10.06
C GLU A 52 4.32 26.06 9.77
N GLU A 53 5.15 25.90 10.79
CA GLU A 53 6.58 25.61 10.63
C GLU A 53 6.79 24.34 9.83
N TYR A 54 6.04 23.30 10.16
CA TYR A 54 6.14 22.04 9.45
C TYR A 54 5.66 22.12 8.00
N TYR A 55 4.54 22.82 7.76
CA TYR A 55 4.07 23.08 6.40
C TYR A 55 5.11 23.83 5.57
N THR A 56 5.75 24.86 6.17
CA THR A 56 6.82 25.62 5.54
C THR A 56 8.02 24.72 5.22
N LEU A 57 8.44 23.88 6.15
CA LEU A 57 9.53 22.93 5.95
C LEU A 57 9.25 21.98 4.77
N LEU A 58 8.04 21.39 4.71
CA LEU A 58 7.65 20.50 3.63
C LEU A 58 7.59 21.20 2.27
N THR A 59 7.07 22.43 2.22
CA THR A 59 6.90 23.18 0.97
C THR A 59 8.20 23.80 0.47
N ALA A 60 9.10 24.17 1.36
CA ALA A 60 10.43 24.68 1.01
C ALA A 60 11.38 23.57 0.48
N GLY A 61 11.07 22.30 0.80
CA GLY A 61 11.93 21.16 0.40
C GLY A 61 13.33 21.21 1.02
N THR A 62 13.49 21.91 2.12
CA THR A 62 14.79 22.11 2.78
C THR A 62 15.33 20.86 3.45
N LEU A 63 14.45 19.94 3.82
CA LEU A 63 14.82 18.65 4.41
C LEU A 63 14.59 17.52 3.41
N LYS A 64 15.68 17.00 2.89
CA LYS A 64 15.63 15.91 1.89
C LYS A 64 15.00 14.65 2.50
N GLY A 65 14.01 14.09 1.82
CA GLY A 65 13.31 12.87 2.24
C GLY A 65 12.14 13.10 3.18
N GLU A 66 11.96 14.33 3.73
CA GLU A 66 10.88 14.56 4.69
C GLU A 66 9.48 14.49 4.06
N LEU A 67 9.35 14.86 2.79
CA LEU A 67 8.07 14.74 2.10
C LEU A 67 7.65 13.27 1.96
N GLU A 68 8.58 12.39 1.64
CA GLU A 68 8.37 10.94 1.55
C GLU A 68 7.98 10.36 2.92
N GLU A 69 8.70 10.74 3.96
CA GLU A 69 8.40 10.36 5.33
C GLU A 69 7.02 10.88 5.81
N PHE A 70 6.68 12.10 5.40
CA PHE A 70 5.35 12.65 5.67
C PHE A 70 4.25 11.85 4.95
N ILE A 71 4.47 11.50 3.67
CA ILE A 71 3.53 10.67 2.91
C ILE A 71 3.38 9.30 3.58
N ASP A 72 4.47 8.65 3.98
CA ASP A 72 4.42 7.39 4.73
C ASP A 72 3.61 7.54 6.03
N ALA A 73 3.83 8.62 6.75
CA ALA A 73 3.12 8.87 8.01
C ALA A 73 1.61 9.09 7.84
N ILE A 74 1.16 9.63 6.71
CA ILE A 74 -0.26 9.93 6.47
C ILE A 74 -1.03 8.82 5.74
N THR A 75 -0.35 7.88 5.08
CA THR A 75 -0.99 6.74 4.43
C THR A 75 -1.47 5.72 5.46
N THR A 76 -2.48 4.94 5.09
CA THR A 76 -2.97 3.85 5.92
C THR A 76 -2.66 2.56 5.17
N ASN A 77 -1.69 1.81 5.68
CA ASN A 77 -1.09 0.66 5.00
C ASN A 77 -1.57 -0.67 5.63
N GLU A 78 -2.84 -0.73 6.06
CA GLU A 78 -3.40 -1.95 6.63
C GLU A 78 -3.63 -2.98 5.53
N THR A 79 -2.92 -4.09 5.62
CA THR A 79 -2.98 -5.21 4.68
C THR A 79 -2.72 -6.53 5.41
N PHE A 80 -3.19 -7.64 4.85
CA PHE A 80 -2.96 -8.99 5.33
C PHE A 80 -3.18 -9.99 4.18
N PHE A 81 -2.61 -11.18 4.32
CA PHE A 81 -2.74 -12.24 3.30
C PHE A 81 -4.21 -12.65 3.13
N PHE A 82 -4.61 -12.91 1.90
CA PHE A 82 -5.98 -13.30 1.52
C PHE A 82 -7.06 -12.32 1.99
N ARG A 83 -6.72 -11.02 2.11
CA ARG A 83 -7.72 -9.98 2.37
C ARG A 83 -8.74 -9.98 1.24
N THR A 84 -10.04 -10.10 1.59
CA THR A 84 -11.13 -10.28 0.62
C THR A 84 -11.00 -11.61 -0.14
N GLU A 85 -11.05 -12.72 0.61
CA GLU A 85 -10.85 -14.11 0.15
C GLU A 85 -11.56 -14.42 -1.17
N GLY A 86 -12.80 -13.99 -1.33
CA GLY A 86 -13.57 -14.22 -2.56
C GLY A 86 -12.93 -13.68 -3.85
N HIS A 87 -12.09 -12.64 -3.77
CA HIS A 87 -11.34 -12.17 -4.94
C HIS A 87 -10.26 -13.17 -5.37
N PHE A 88 -9.59 -13.78 -4.39
CA PHE A 88 -8.55 -14.78 -4.66
C PHE A 88 -9.13 -16.12 -5.06
N ASP A 89 -10.31 -16.48 -4.56
CA ASP A 89 -11.05 -17.67 -4.99
C ASP A 89 -11.46 -17.53 -6.46
N TRP A 90 -12.03 -16.38 -6.84
CA TRP A 90 -12.32 -16.08 -8.24
C TRP A 90 -11.06 -16.10 -9.10
N PHE A 91 -9.98 -15.46 -8.63
CA PHE A 91 -8.70 -15.42 -9.37
C PHE A 91 -8.15 -16.83 -9.61
N ALA A 92 -8.03 -17.64 -8.55
CA ALA A 92 -7.47 -18.99 -8.62
C ALA A 92 -8.39 -19.98 -9.37
N GLY A 93 -9.69 -19.77 -9.28
CA GLY A 93 -10.72 -20.60 -9.92
C GLY A 93 -11.05 -20.14 -11.34
N GLU A 94 -11.99 -19.22 -11.46
CA GLU A 94 -12.58 -18.81 -12.74
C GLU A 94 -11.55 -18.17 -13.68
N PHE A 95 -10.84 -17.13 -13.20
CA PHE A 95 -9.92 -16.37 -14.03
C PHE A 95 -8.78 -17.23 -14.60
N LEU A 96 -8.09 -18.01 -13.76
CA LEU A 96 -6.98 -18.85 -14.23
C LEU A 96 -7.47 -19.99 -15.15
N ASN A 97 -8.68 -20.51 -14.95
CA ASN A 97 -9.27 -21.50 -15.84
C ASN A 97 -9.60 -20.89 -17.21
N GLU A 98 -10.19 -19.68 -17.23
CA GLU A 98 -10.47 -18.96 -18.48
C GLU A 98 -9.17 -18.67 -19.25
N MET A 99 -8.15 -18.16 -18.57
CA MET A 99 -6.86 -17.88 -19.20
C MET A 99 -6.21 -19.14 -19.78
N ALA A 100 -6.28 -20.26 -19.07
CA ALA A 100 -5.78 -21.53 -19.57
C ALA A 100 -6.54 -22.00 -20.83
N ALA A 101 -7.88 -21.87 -20.84
CA ALA A 101 -8.71 -22.19 -22.01
C ALA A 101 -8.35 -21.31 -23.22
N ARG A 102 -8.15 -20.01 -23.03
CA ARG A 102 -7.73 -19.09 -24.11
C ARG A 102 -6.37 -19.45 -24.72
N VAL A 103 -5.43 -19.92 -23.89
CA VAL A 103 -4.14 -20.40 -24.39
C VAL A 103 -4.29 -21.69 -25.23
N VAL A 104 -5.16 -22.61 -24.81
CA VAL A 104 -5.47 -23.83 -25.59
C VAL A 104 -6.12 -23.44 -26.92
N ALA A 105 -7.03 -22.45 -26.91
CA ALA A 105 -7.67 -21.94 -28.14
C ALA A 105 -6.72 -21.10 -29.02
N ARG A 106 -5.48 -20.87 -28.59
CA ARG A 106 -4.48 -19.99 -29.24
C ARG A 106 -4.89 -18.51 -29.34
N GLU A 107 -5.79 -18.06 -28.47
CA GLU A 107 -6.26 -16.70 -28.36
C GLU A 107 -5.39 -15.83 -27.44
N HIS A 108 -4.54 -16.47 -26.62
CA HIS A 108 -3.66 -15.78 -25.67
C HIS A 108 -2.29 -16.47 -25.58
N PRO A 109 -1.20 -15.71 -25.41
CA PRO A 109 0.11 -16.30 -25.17
C PRO A 109 0.19 -16.93 -23.77
N ARG A 110 1.11 -17.89 -23.56
CA ARG A 110 1.41 -18.47 -22.24
C ARG A 110 2.17 -17.47 -21.37
N SER A 111 1.55 -16.33 -21.08
CA SER A 111 2.12 -15.31 -20.22
C SER A 111 1.03 -14.61 -19.42
N LEU A 112 1.34 -14.27 -18.18
CA LEU A 112 0.44 -13.51 -17.32
C LEU A 112 1.24 -12.44 -16.57
N LYS A 113 0.79 -11.21 -16.69
CA LYS A 113 1.34 -10.05 -15.95
C LYS A 113 0.26 -9.52 -15.05
N LEU A 114 0.54 -9.50 -13.76
CA LEU A 114 -0.35 -8.99 -12.72
C LEU A 114 0.23 -7.71 -12.13
N TRP A 115 -0.64 -6.80 -11.76
CA TRP A 115 -0.26 -5.57 -11.09
C TRP A 115 -1.07 -5.43 -9.80
N SER A 116 -0.36 -5.46 -8.66
CA SER A 116 -0.90 -5.12 -7.35
C SER A 116 -0.65 -3.62 -7.13
N ALA A 117 -1.68 -2.82 -7.40
CA ALA A 117 -1.65 -1.37 -7.23
C ALA A 117 -1.96 -1.01 -5.77
N ALA A 118 -1.09 -0.22 -5.12
CA ALA A 118 -1.10 0.03 -3.68
C ALA A 118 -0.90 -1.28 -2.86
N CYS A 119 0.20 -1.99 -3.18
CA CYS A 119 0.48 -3.31 -2.61
C CYS A 119 0.89 -3.26 -1.12
N SER A 120 1.05 -2.09 -0.52
CA SER A 120 1.50 -1.90 0.86
C SER A 120 2.77 -2.71 1.17
N SER A 121 2.79 -3.47 2.23
CA SER A 121 3.89 -4.37 2.62
C SER A 121 3.93 -5.70 1.84
N GLY A 122 3.14 -5.83 0.76
CA GLY A 122 3.28 -6.88 -0.24
C GLY A 122 2.34 -8.08 -0.09
N GLU A 123 1.53 -8.17 0.96
CA GLU A 123 0.68 -9.32 1.24
C GLU A 123 -0.25 -9.68 0.07
N GLU A 124 -0.79 -8.67 -0.65
CA GLU A 124 -1.60 -8.93 -1.84
C GLU A 124 -0.77 -9.54 -2.98
N ALA A 125 0.37 -8.94 -3.27
CA ALA A 125 1.26 -9.44 -4.33
C ALA A 125 1.74 -10.87 -4.05
N TYR A 126 2.09 -11.18 -2.80
CA TYR A 126 2.47 -12.52 -2.39
C TYR A 126 1.29 -13.49 -2.31
N THR A 127 0.09 -13.04 -1.96
CA THR A 127 -1.13 -13.85 -2.07
C THR A 127 -1.37 -14.28 -3.51
N LEU A 128 -1.23 -13.37 -4.49
CA LEU A 128 -1.30 -13.71 -5.91
C LEU A 128 -0.21 -14.73 -6.30
N ALA A 129 1.02 -14.59 -5.77
CA ALA A 129 2.08 -15.53 -6.01
C ALA A 129 1.77 -16.93 -5.46
N ILE A 130 1.17 -17.02 -4.27
CA ILE A 130 0.72 -18.29 -3.67
C ILE A 130 -0.35 -18.93 -4.57
N CYS A 131 -1.37 -18.19 -5.01
CA CYS A 131 -2.41 -18.69 -5.90
C CYS A 131 -1.82 -19.23 -7.22
N LEU A 132 -0.85 -18.53 -7.81
CA LEU A 132 -0.16 -19.00 -9.03
C LEU A 132 0.66 -20.27 -8.77
N ALA A 133 1.34 -20.36 -7.63
CA ALA A 133 2.12 -21.53 -7.25
C ALA A 133 1.23 -22.77 -7.03
N GLU A 134 0.05 -22.60 -6.44
CA GLU A 134 -0.95 -23.65 -6.28
C GLU A 134 -1.50 -24.12 -7.64
N ALA A 135 -1.64 -23.20 -8.60
CA ALA A 135 -2.10 -23.48 -9.96
C ALA A 135 -0.99 -23.96 -10.91
N ARG A 136 0.24 -24.23 -10.41
CA ARG A 136 1.42 -24.55 -11.24
C ARG A 136 1.21 -25.63 -12.31
N GLY A 137 0.36 -26.63 -12.02
CA GLY A 137 0.04 -27.69 -12.99
C GLY A 137 -0.68 -27.15 -14.23
N LYS A 138 -1.60 -26.19 -14.06
CA LYS A 138 -2.34 -25.53 -15.14
C LYS A 138 -1.47 -24.52 -15.89
N LEU A 139 -0.49 -23.94 -15.21
CA LEU A 139 0.36 -22.87 -15.70
C LEU A 139 1.76 -23.36 -16.13
N ALA A 140 1.91 -24.65 -16.42
CA ALA A 140 3.19 -25.20 -16.87
C ALA A 140 3.67 -24.52 -18.16
N GLY A 141 4.90 -24.01 -18.14
CA GLY A 141 5.50 -23.30 -19.26
C GLY A 141 5.01 -21.86 -19.47
N TRP A 142 4.28 -21.28 -18.51
CA TRP A 142 3.88 -19.87 -18.58
C TRP A 142 4.98 -18.94 -18.05
N GLN A 143 5.05 -17.75 -18.65
CA GLN A 143 5.83 -16.65 -18.13
C GLN A 143 4.94 -15.84 -17.18
N LEU A 144 5.24 -15.90 -15.89
CA LEU A 144 4.47 -15.23 -14.85
C LEU A 144 5.26 -14.04 -14.29
N ARG A 145 4.61 -12.88 -14.16
CA ARG A 145 5.19 -11.68 -13.54
C ARG A 145 4.15 -11.01 -12.67
N ILE A 146 4.54 -10.66 -11.46
CA ILE A 146 3.76 -9.80 -10.55
C ILE A 146 4.56 -8.53 -10.32
N LEU A 147 3.91 -7.38 -10.46
CA LEU A 147 4.46 -6.07 -10.13
C LEU A 147 3.63 -5.51 -8.97
N GLY A 148 4.28 -5.25 -7.84
CA GLY A 148 3.70 -4.46 -6.74
C GLY A 148 4.18 -3.02 -6.81
N THR A 149 3.28 -2.06 -6.61
CA THR A 149 3.61 -0.64 -6.47
C THR A 149 2.88 -0.05 -5.29
N ASP A 150 3.54 0.84 -4.57
CA ASP A 150 2.94 1.60 -3.48
C ASP A 150 3.56 2.99 -3.40
N ILE A 151 2.86 3.94 -2.80
CA ILE A 151 3.36 5.30 -2.58
C ILE A 151 4.25 5.36 -1.33
N SER A 152 4.05 4.45 -0.38
CA SER A 152 4.81 4.33 0.86
C SER A 152 6.14 3.61 0.60
N GLY A 153 7.24 4.33 0.77
CA GLY A 153 8.59 3.78 0.63
C GLY A 153 8.91 2.75 1.71
N SER A 154 8.47 3.00 2.94
CA SER A 154 8.64 2.07 4.05
C SER A 154 7.88 0.76 3.83
N SER A 155 6.66 0.83 3.32
CA SER A 155 5.87 -0.36 2.95
C SER A 155 6.56 -1.17 1.85
N LEU A 156 7.08 -0.53 0.80
CA LEU A 156 7.83 -1.23 -0.26
C LEU A 156 9.12 -1.87 0.25
N THR A 157 9.75 -1.27 1.26
CA THR A 157 10.93 -1.88 1.91
C THR A 157 10.52 -3.17 2.62
N ALA A 158 9.45 -3.13 3.43
CA ALA A 158 8.89 -4.32 4.07
C ALA A 158 8.48 -5.40 3.05
N ALA A 159 7.84 -5.00 1.95
CA ALA A 159 7.47 -5.90 0.87
C ALA A 159 8.69 -6.62 0.25
N ARG A 160 9.83 -5.93 0.09
CA ARG A 160 11.08 -6.52 -0.42
C ARG A 160 11.75 -7.46 0.57
N GLU A 161 11.66 -7.15 1.87
CA GLU A 161 12.15 -8.02 2.94
C GLU A 161 11.35 -9.32 3.02
N ALA A 162 10.07 -9.29 2.65
CA ALA A 162 9.18 -10.45 2.57
C ALA A 162 9.15 -11.27 3.87
N ARG A 163 9.17 -10.60 5.01
CA ARG A 163 9.10 -11.24 6.34
C ARG A 163 7.76 -10.91 6.97
N TYR A 164 6.98 -11.92 7.25
CA TYR A 164 5.62 -11.77 7.75
C TYR A 164 5.42 -12.63 9.00
N GLU A 165 4.70 -12.08 9.97
CA GLU A 165 4.39 -12.75 11.23
C GLU A 165 3.06 -12.25 11.83
N GLY A 166 2.56 -12.97 12.81
CA GLY A 166 1.41 -12.56 13.61
C GLY A 166 0.15 -12.36 12.79
N ARG A 167 -0.53 -11.24 13.00
CA ARG A 167 -1.86 -10.96 12.46
C ARG A 167 -1.95 -10.99 10.93
N THR A 168 -0.89 -10.65 10.23
CA THR A 168 -0.92 -10.64 8.76
C THR A 168 -1.12 -12.02 8.17
N LEU A 169 -0.80 -13.07 8.92
CA LEU A 169 -0.89 -14.48 8.53
C LEU A 169 -2.17 -15.19 9.01
N GLU A 170 -3.07 -14.52 9.73
CA GLU A 170 -4.27 -15.14 10.31
C GLU A 170 -5.15 -15.88 9.29
N ASN A 171 -5.20 -15.38 8.05
CA ASN A 171 -5.97 -15.99 6.96
C ASN A 171 -5.14 -16.97 6.11
N VAL A 172 -3.90 -17.24 6.48
CA VAL A 172 -3.06 -18.22 5.77
C VAL A 172 -3.29 -19.58 6.38
N SER A 173 -3.76 -20.53 5.58
CA SER A 173 -3.98 -21.89 6.08
C SER A 173 -2.65 -22.58 6.44
N PRO A 174 -2.64 -23.52 7.41
CA PRO A 174 -1.41 -24.23 7.79
C PRO A 174 -0.70 -24.94 6.62
N LYS A 175 -1.43 -25.29 5.56
CA LYS A 175 -0.85 -25.90 4.36
C LYS A 175 -0.03 -24.93 3.52
N ARG A 176 -0.28 -23.62 3.67
CA ARG A 176 0.37 -22.52 2.94
C ARG A 176 1.53 -21.90 3.70
N LEU A 177 1.62 -22.15 5.01
CA LEU A 177 2.74 -21.82 5.88
C LEU A 177 3.85 -22.86 5.77
#